data_3c1b8041857ec2f9c9666ca7f50843fb
#
_entry.id   3c1b8041857ec2f9c9666ca7f50843fb
#
_cell.length_a   1.000
_cell.length_b   1.000
_cell.length_c   1.000
_cell.angle_alpha   90.00
_cell.angle_beta   90.00
_cell.angle_gamma   90.00
#
_symmetry.space_group_name_H-M   'P 1'
#
loop_
_entity.id
_entity.type
_entity.pdbx_description
1 polymer ?
#
loop_
_entity_poly.entity_id
_entity_poly.type
_entity_poly.pdbx_seq_one_letter_code
_entity_poly.pdbx_strand_id
1 'polypeptide(L)'
;MRPVSWLFSGLARARRRRLQNRFQGRAFKAPVAVIGNISLGGSGKTPTIIALVKSLAARGIKAGVVSRGYGGRARRFPLEVKFDTDVTLCGDEPKLLALELSSLGCPIVVAPDRLMAVEYLLALTDVDIVLSDDGLQHYSMHRDLEIVLIDGARGLGNGRTLPAGPLREPVERLLEVDLVLINGQADIPGVRADGRIGLQPRLFRHLASNKTVAADNWRESRVVHGVAAIGNPERFAASLQSLGLEVLLHGRDDHKVLSPGDLEYADQLPVIITAKDAVKLGGPIPDNLWVLDVEMVLEPSFVDEFIAKAGLVAMDTGADRSAVNDTQD
;
A
#
# COMPACT_ATOMS: atom_id res chain seq x y z
N MET A 1 -24.72 7.59 19.96
CA MET A 1 -23.42 7.70 19.25
C MET A 1 -23.35 8.88 18.25
N ARG A 2 -24.44 9.30 17.59
CA ARG A 2 -24.43 10.45 16.63
C ARG A 2 -23.81 11.74 17.18
N PRO A 3 -24.17 12.23 18.40
CA PRO A 3 -23.57 13.46 18.95
C PRO A 3 -22.05 13.35 19.16
N VAL A 4 -21.56 12.19 19.58
CA VAL A 4 -20.13 11.92 19.79
C VAL A 4 -19.36 11.95 18.45
N SER A 5 -19.95 11.42 17.38
CA SER A 5 -19.37 11.47 16.03
C SER A 5 -19.27 12.91 15.49
N TRP A 6 -20.29 13.75 15.75
CA TRP A 6 -20.21 15.17 15.37
C TRP A 6 -19.13 15.92 16.13
N LEU A 7 -19.01 15.66 17.44
CA LEU A 7 -17.93 16.23 18.25
C LEU A 7 -16.56 15.78 17.73
N PHE A 8 -16.41 14.49 17.44
CA PHE A 8 -15.18 13.94 16.84
C PHE A 8 -14.84 14.63 15.51
N SER A 9 -15.81 14.77 14.61
CA SER A 9 -15.62 15.47 13.32
C SER A 9 -15.21 16.93 13.52
N GLY A 10 -15.83 17.63 14.46
CA GLY A 10 -15.49 19.01 14.81
C GLY A 10 -14.07 19.13 15.34
N LEU A 11 -13.67 18.23 16.24
CA LEU A 11 -12.30 18.19 16.80
C LEU A 11 -11.26 17.83 15.71
N ALA A 12 -11.57 16.87 14.85
CA ALA A 12 -10.69 16.48 13.74
C ALA A 12 -10.45 17.66 12.79
N ARG A 13 -11.51 18.40 12.41
CA ARG A 13 -11.39 19.61 11.57
C ARG A 13 -10.60 20.72 12.26
N ALA A 14 -10.86 20.98 13.55
CA ALA A 14 -10.14 22.01 14.31
C ALA A 14 -8.66 21.66 14.46
N ARG A 15 -8.33 20.40 14.78
CA ARG A 15 -6.94 19.91 14.86
C ARG A 15 -6.23 20.07 13.51
N ARG A 16 -6.89 19.69 12.42
CA ARG A 16 -6.35 19.81 11.07
C ARG A 16 -6.00 21.28 10.75
N ARG A 17 -6.97 22.20 10.88
CA ARG A 17 -6.76 23.64 10.64
C ARG A 17 -5.61 24.21 11.46
N ARG A 18 -5.56 23.86 12.76
CA ARG A 18 -4.50 24.32 13.67
C ARG A 18 -3.12 23.84 13.22
N LEU A 19 -2.99 22.57 12.82
CA LEU A 19 -1.70 22.01 12.41
C LEU A 19 -1.29 22.53 11.04
N GLN A 20 -2.20 22.59 10.07
CA GLN A 20 -1.92 23.17 8.76
C GLN A 20 -1.43 24.61 8.88
N ASN A 21 -2.11 25.47 9.64
CA ASN A 21 -1.69 26.87 9.84
C ASN A 21 -0.31 27.00 10.51
N ARG A 22 0.03 26.06 11.40
CA ARG A 22 1.33 26.10 12.10
C ARG A 22 2.50 25.71 11.22
N PHE A 23 2.27 24.89 10.21
CA PHE A 23 3.31 24.33 9.34
C PHE A 23 3.25 24.83 7.89
N GLN A 24 2.40 25.84 7.61
CA GLN A 24 2.37 26.53 6.32
C GLN A 24 3.75 27.14 6.02
N GLY A 25 4.23 26.93 4.77
CA GLY A 25 5.44 27.58 4.26
C GLY A 25 6.76 26.80 4.43
N ARG A 26 6.76 25.60 4.97
CA ARG A 26 7.95 24.73 4.96
C ARG A 26 7.93 23.79 3.74
N ALA A 27 8.21 24.35 2.57
CA ALA A 27 8.44 23.50 1.38
C ALA A 27 9.74 22.68 1.57
N PHE A 28 9.73 21.45 1.10
CA PHE A 28 10.91 20.61 1.02
C PHE A 28 11.61 20.79 -0.33
N LYS A 29 12.84 20.28 -0.47
CA LYS A 29 13.58 20.32 -1.74
C LYS A 29 12.98 19.41 -2.83
N ALA A 30 12.16 18.45 -2.44
CA ALA A 30 11.36 17.60 -3.35
C ALA A 30 9.90 17.62 -2.91
N PRO A 31 8.93 17.51 -3.83
CA PRO A 31 7.52 17.46 -3.49
C PRO A 31 7.19 16.24 -2.65
N VAL A 32 6.20 16.38 -1.78
CA VAL A 32 5.70 15.31 -0.91
C VAL A 32 4.27 14.97 -1.28
N ALA A 33 4.05 13.74 -1.75
CA ALA A 33 2.73 13.19 -1.99
C ALA A 33 2.31 12.29 -0.83
N VAL A 34 1.16 12.59 -0.24
CA VAL A 34 0.58 11.81 0.84
C VAL A 34 -0.44 10.83 0.29
N ILE A 35 -0.24 9.55 0.55
CA ILE A 35 -1.17 8.47 0.19
C ILE A 35 -1.82 7.97 1.47
N GLY A 36 -3.16 8.03 1.52
CA GLY A 36 -3.88 7.66 2.71
C GLY A 36 -5.32 7.21 2.45
N ASN A 37 -6.08 7.06 3.51
CA ASN A 37 -7.50 6.79 3.44
C ASN A 37 -8.27 7.55 4.52
N ILE A 38 -9.57 7.74 4.33
CA ILE A 38 -10.46 8.37 5.30
C ILE A 38 -11.25 7.35 6.12
N SER A 39 -11.14 6.05 5.85
CA SER A 39 -11.82 4.97 6.54
C SER A 39 -10.86 4.08 7.32
N LEU A 40 -11.38 3.33 8.30
CA LEU A 40 -10.63 2.26 8.94
C LEU A 40 -10.49 1.04 8.01
N GLY A 41 -9.38 0.31 8.17
CA GLY A 41 -9.10 -0.95 7.46
C GLY A 41 -8.20 -0.80 6.25
N GLY A 42 -7.88 -1.93 5.62
CA GLY A 42 -6.98 -2.00 4.47
C GLY A 42 -7.65 -1.51 3.19
N SER A 43 -7.15 -0.42 2.62
CA SER A 43 -7.61 0.14 1.34
C SER A 43 -6.68 -0.19 0.16
N GLY A 44 -5.54 -0.87 0.42
CA GLY A 44 -4.55 -1.19 -0.61
C GLY A 44 -3.42 -0.16 -0.73
N LYS A 45 -3.15 0.66 0.30
CA LYS A 45 -2.11 1.70 0.28
C LYS A 45 -0.73 1.16 -0.09
N THR A 46 -0.22 0.19 0.65
CA THR A 46 1.13 -0.34 0.43
C THR A 46 1.33 -0.91 -0.98
N PRO A 47 0.44 -1.75 -1.53
CA PRO A 47 0.53 -2.17 -2.93
C PRO A 47 0.45 -1.01 -3.93
N THR A 48 -0.36 0.02 -3.65
CA THR A 48 -0.45 1.21 -4.52
C THR A 48 0.86 2.01 -4.53
N ILE A 49 1.50 2.18 -3.37
CA ILE A 49 2.80 2.85 -3.27
C ILE A 49 3.86 2.07 -4.05
N ILE A 50 3.90 0.74 -3.91
CA ILE A 50 4.81 -0.13 -4.66
C ILE A 50 4.62 0.06 -6.17
N ALA A 51 3.38 0.00 -6.65
CA ALA A 51 3.06 0.17 -8.06
C ALA A 51 3.42 1.58 -8.57
N LEU A 52 3.14 2.60 -7.76
CA LEU A 52 3.45 3.99 -8.12
C LEU A 52 4.97 4.21 -8.20
N VAL A 53 5.75 3.73 -7.22
CA VAL A 53 7.22 3.80 -7.27
C VAL A 53 7.77 3.09 -8.51
N LYS A 54 7.28 1.87 -8.81
CA LYS A 54 7.67 1.12 -10.02
C LYS A 54 7.33 1.90 -11.31
N SER A 55 6.14 2.50 -11.37
CA SER A 55 5.70 3.31 -12.52
C SER A 55 6.48 4.61 -12.70
N LEU A 56 6.87 5.26 -11.59
CA LEU A 56 7.73 6.45 -11.59
C LEU A 56 9.15 6.10 -12.03
N ALA A 57 9.71 5.02 -11.49
CA ALA A 57 11.05 4.55 -11.87
C ALA A 57 11.14 4.19 -13.36
N ALA A 58 10.10 3.59 -13.95
CA ALA A 58 10.01 3.32 -15.39
C ALA A 58 10.01 4.59 -16.25
N ARG A 59 9.68 5.76 -15.66
CA ARG A 59 9.73 7.09 -16.29
C ARG A 59 10.96 7.91 -15.89
N GLY A 60 11.96 7.27 -15.26
CA GLY A 60 13.20 7.92 -14.81
C GLY A 60 13.06 8.79 -13.57
N ILE A 61 11.93 8.74 -12.87
CA ILE A 61 11.64 9.53 -11.66
C ILE A 61 12.01 8.73 -10.41
N LYS A 62 12.88 9.27 -9.58
CA LYS A 62 13.34 8.65 -8.34
C LYS A 62 12.40 9.00 -7.19
N ALA A 63 11.73 8.01 -6.63
CA ALA A 63 10.88 8.19 -5.47
C ALA A 63 11.54 7.67 -4.19
N GLY A 64 11.28 8.33 -3.06
CA GLY A 64 11.55 7.80 -1.72
C GLY A 64 10.24 7.60 -0.95
N VAL A 65 10.22 6.70 0.04
CA VAL A 65 9.02 6.40 0.82
C VAL A 65 9.25 6.67 2.30
N VAL A 66 8.30 7.36 2.93
CA VAL A 66 8.27 7.52 4.38
C VAL A 66 7.04 6.88 4.98
N SER A 67 7.21 6.14 6.07
CA SER A 67 6.13 5.46 6.76
C SER A 67 6.23 5.64 8.29
N ARG A 68 5.17 5.27 9.03
CA ARG A 68 5.17 5.37 10.49
C ARG A 68 5.99 4.28 11.16
N GLY A 69 6.13 3.14 10.49
CA GLY A 69 6.67 1.96 11.13
C GLY A 69 5.68 1.36 12.13
N TYR A 70 4.39 1.30 11.77
CA TYR A 70 3.37 0.72 12.63
C TYR A 70 3.71 -0.74 12.97
N GLY A 71 3.57 -1.13 14.25
CA GLY A 71 3.98 -2.45 14.75
C GLY A 71 5.48 -2.61 14.99
N GLY A 72 6.31 -1.70 14.50
CA GLY A 72 7.75 -1.68 14.74
C GLY A 72 8.12 -1.27 16.17
N ARG A 73 9.24 -1.82 16.67
CA ARG A 73 9.75 -1.60 18.04
C ARG A 73 11.12 -0.95 18.07
N ALA A 74 11.52 -0.25 16.99
CA ALA A 74 12.77 0.50 16.98
C ALA A 74 12.83 1.49 18.14
N ARG A 75 13.99 1.62 18.75
CA ARG A 75 14.24 2.55 19.87
C ARG A 75 14.78 3.89 19.42
N ARG A 76 15.28 3.97 18.19
CA ARG A 76 15.86 5.19 17.61
C ARG A 76 15.19 5.48 16.27
N PHE A 77 14.84 6.73 16.06
CA PHE A 77 14.24 7.24 14.86
C PHE A 77 14.97 8.51 14.41
N PRO A 78 14.99 8.84 13.11
CA PRO A 78 14.47 8.04 11.96
C PRO A 78 15.25 6.75 11.76
N LEU A 79 14.58 5.70 11.22
CA LEU A 79 15.20 4.44 10.86
C LEU A 79 15.11 4.24 9.34
N GLU A 80 16.25 4.10 8.66
CA GLU A 80 16.31 3.64 7.29
C GLU A 80 15.98 2.15 7.24
N VAL A 81 15.03 1.74 6.38
CA VAL A 81 14.60 0.35 6.25
C VAL A 81 15.20 -0.25 4.98
N LYS A 82 16.01 -1.28 5.16
CA LYS A 82 16.67 -2.05 4.08
C LYS A 82 16.07 -3.44 3.96
N PHE A 83 16.43 -4.15 2.90
CA PHE A 83 15.96 -5.53 2.67
C PHE A 83 16.32 -6.48 3.83
N ASP A 84 17.41 -6.24 4.56
CA ASP A 84 17.90 -7.03 5.70
C ASP A 84 17.42 -6.48 7.07
N THR A 85 16.75 -5.32 7.11
CA THR A 85 16.21 -4.77 8.37
C THR A 85 15.20 -5.73 8.98
N ASP A 86 15.35 -6.02 10.26
CA ASP A 86 14.43 -6.88 11.00
C ASP A 86 13.01 -6.27 11.05
N VAL A 87 12.01 -7.08 10.67
CA VAL A 87 10.59 -6.67 10.65
C VAL A 87 10.11 -6.17 12.01
N THR A 88 10.64 -6.71 13.11
CA THR A 88 10.28 -6.30 14.48
C THR A 88 10.70 -4.86 14.79
N LEU A 89 11.67 -4.30 14.05
CA LEU A 89 12.12 -2.92 14.22
C LEU A 89 11.25 -1.93 13.41
N CYS A 90 10.94 -2.27 12.16
CA CYS A 90 10.30 -1.34 11.23
C CYS A 90 8.79 -1.57 11.03
N GLY A 91 8.29 -2.77 11.35
CA GLY A 91 6.92 -3.20 11.04
C GLY A 91 6.81 -3.89 9.67
N ASP A 92 5.70 -4.58 9.44
CA ASP A 92 5.47 -5.43 8.27
C ASP A 92 5.32 -4.63 6.95
N GLU A 93 4.62 -3.52 6.95
CA GLU A 93 4.42 -2.69 5.74
C GLU A 93 5.71 -2.06 5.24
N PRO A 94 6.55 -1.37 6.06
CA PRO A 94 7.84 -0.87 5.61
C PRO A 94 8.82 -1.98 5.21
N LYS A 95 8.75 -3.15 5.86
CA LYS A 95 9.55 -4.30 5.46
C LYS A 95 9.18 -4.81 4.08
N LEU A 96 7.87 -4.92 3.80
CA LEU A 96 7.38 -5.31 2.47
C LEU A 96 7.80 -4.30 1.40
N LEU A 97 7.68 -2.98 1.67
CA LEU A 97 8.17 -1.92 0.78
C LEU A 97 9.65 -2.10 0.47
N ALA A 98 10.48 -2.34 1.49
CA ALA A 98 11.92 -2.51 1.32
C ALA A 98 12.26 -3.74 0.47
N LEU A 99 11.55 -4.85 0.62
CA LEU A 99 11.76 -6.04 -0.19
C LEU A 99 11.34 -5.82 -1.65
N GLU A 100 10.17 -5.25 -1.88
CA GLU A 100 9.60 -5.04 -3.22
C GLU A 100 10.31 -3.96 -4.05
N LEU A 101 10.94 -2.99 -3.38
CA LEU A 101 11.56 -1.82 -4.02
C LEU A 101 13.08 -1.83 -3.95
N SER A 102 13.70 -2.88 -3.38
CA SER A 102 15.15 -2.98 -3.21
C SER A 102 15.92 -2.87 -4.53
N SER A 103 15.42 -3.51 -5.61
CA SER A 103 16.03 -3.48 -6.93
C SER A 103 16.02 -2.09 -7.60
N LEU A 104 15.12 -1.20 -7.16
CA LEU A 104 15.00 0.16 -7.66
C LEU A 104 15.82 1.18 -6.86
N GLY A 105 16.48 0.74 -5.78
CA GLY A 105 17.22 1.63 -4.90
C GLY A 105 16.35 2.69 -4.21
N CYS A 106 15.04 2.44 -4.07
CA CYS A 106 14.12 3.37 -3.43
C CYS A 106 14.40 3.44 -1.92
N PRO A 107 14.79 4.61 -1.37
CA PRO A 107 15.03 4.76 0.06
C PRO A 107 13.71 4.73 0.83
N ILE A 108 13.71 4.00 1.95
CA ILE A 108 12.54 3.88 2.83
C ILE A 108 12.95 4.28 4.23
N VAL A 109 12.21 5.22 4.81
CA VAL A 109 12.48 5.72 6.15
C VAL A 109 11.23 5.64 7.02
N VAL A 110 11.37 5.15 8.25
CA VAL A 110 10.28 5.12 9.22
C VAL A 110 10.58 6.05 10.40
N ALA A 111 9.56 6.81 10.79
CA ALA A 111 9.52 7.54 12.04
C ALA A 111 8.07 7.82 12.48
N PRO A 112 7.77 7.85 13.79
CA PRO A 112 6.47 8.30 14.31
C PRO A 112 6.12 9.72 13.86
N ASP A 113 7.11 10.61 13.81
CA ASP A 113 7.00 11.95 13.21
C ASP A 113 7.43 11.90 11.74
N ARG A 114 6.46 12.13 10.85
CA ARG A 114 6.66 12.13 9.40
C ARG A 114 7.57 13.26 8.91
N LEU A 115 7.51 14.43 9.58
CA LEU A 115 8.39 15.55 9.25
C LEU A 115 9.86 15.12 9.39
N MET A 116 10.19 14.50 10.53
CA MET A 116 11.53 13.97 10.80
C MET A 116 11.93 12.91 9.75
N ALA A 117 10.99 12.03 9.33
CA ALA A 117 11.28 11.01 8.32
C ALA A 117 11.61 11.63 6.96
N VAL A 118 10.84 12.65 6.52
CA VAL A 118 11.07 13.35 5.25
C VAL A 118 12.39 14.11 5.27
N GLU A 119 12.66 14.89 6.32
CA GLU A 119 13.93 15.64 6.46
C GLU A 119 15.13 14.70 6.41
N TYR A 120 15.06 13.57 7.11
CA TYR A 120 16.13 12.57 7.12
C TYR A 120 16.31 11.92 5.74
N LEU A 121 15.22 11.50 5.09
CA LEU A 121 15.28 10.89 3.75
C LEU A 121 15.91 11.85 2.74
N LEU A 122 15.49 13.11 2.74
CA LEU A 122 16.02 14.14 1.84
C LEU A 122 17.48 14.53 2.15
N ALA A 123 17.95 14.31 3.37
CA ALA A 123 19.36 14.47 3.72
C ALA A 123 20.22 13.28 3.27
N LEU A 124 19.64 12.07 3.23
CA LEU A 124 20.34 10.86 2.81
C LEU A 124 20.55 10.75 1.31
N THR A 125 19.59 11.23 0.51
CA THR A 125 19.55 10.93 -0.92
C THR A 125 18.81 12.01 -1.69
N ASP A 126 19.14 12.13 -2.97
CA ASP A 126 18.42 12.95 -3.92
C ASP A 126 17.34 12.12 -4.60
N VAL A 127 16.10 12.41 -4.23
CA VAL A 127 14.89 11.87 -4.85
C VAL A 127 14.09 13.02 -5.47
N ASP A 128 13.35 12.71 -6.53
CA ASP A 128 12.52 13.66 -7.23
C ASP A 128 11.18 13.86 -6.51
N ILE A 129 10.75 12.88 -5.70
CA ILE A 129 9.50 12.91 -4.93
C ILE A 129 9.58 12.04 -3.68
N VAL A 130 8.90 12.44 -2.61
CA VAL A 130 8.68 11.63 -1.41
C VAL A 130 7.23 11.19 -1.33
N LEU A 131 6.99 9.89 -1.21
CA LEU A 131 5.66 9.31 -0.97
C LEU A 131 5.48 9.02 0.52
N SER A 132 4.45 9.57 1.15
CA SER A 132 4.14 9.32 2.56
C SER A 132 3.03 8.30 2.72
N ASP A 133 3.36 7.13 3.25
CA ASP A 133 2.42 6.05 3.54
C ASP A 133 1.58 6.34 4.78
N ASP A 134 0.25 6.21 4.64
CA ASP A 134 -0.76 6.50 5.67
C ASP A 134 -0.56 7.84 6.38
N GLY A 135 -0.22 8.86 5.59
CA GLY A 135 0.13 10.20 6.08
C GLY A 135 -1.03 11.19 6.12
N LEU A 136 -2.25 10.83 5.68
CA LEU A 136 -3.34 11.78 5.46
C LEU A 136 -3.69 12.58 6.72
N GLN A 137 -3.73 11.94 7.89
CA GLN A 137 -4.02 12.57 9.19
C GLN A 137 -2.79 13.22 9.86
N HIS A 138 -1.61 13.19 9.22
CA HIS A 138 -0.38 13.76 9.79
C HIS A 138 -0.17 15.20 9.32
N TYR A 139 -1.04 16.11 9.74
CA TYR A 139 -1.12 17.51 9.29
C TYR A 139 0.03 18.43 9.72
N SER A 140 1.00 17.93 10.48
CA SER A 140 2.20 18.68 10.87
C SER A 140 3.30 18.68 9.81
N MET A 141 3.09 18.00 8.68
CA MET A 141 4.03 17.90 7.58
C MET A 141 3.45 18.65 6.36
N HIS A 142 4.27 19.47 5.69
CA HIS A 142 3.93 20.03 4.39
C HIS A 142 3.71 18.89 3.37
N ARG A 143 2.78 19.11 2.47
CA ARG A 143 2.44 18.16 1.40
C ARG A 143 2.00 18.93 0.17
N ASP A 144 2.45 18.50 -0.97
CA ASP A 144 2.16 19.09 -2.26
C ASP A 144 1.00 18.39 -2.95
N LEU A 145 0.78 17.11 -2.62
CA LEU A 145 -0.28 16.29 -3.20
C LEU A 145 -0.90 15.36 -2.16
N GLU A 146 -2.21 15.24 -2.18
CA GLU A 146 -2.97 14.32 -1.32
C GLU A 146 -3.78 13.34 -2.16
N ILE A 147 -3.55 12.04 -1.94
CA ILE A 147 -4.24 10.95 -2.62
C ILE A 147 -5.01 10.13 -1.60
N VAL A 148 -6.30 9.98 -1.82
CA VAL A 148 -7.15 9.13 -0.97
C VAL A 148 -7.51 7.85 -1.71
N LEU A 149 -7.24 6.72 -1.05
CA LEU A 149 -7.68 5.42 -1.49
C LEU A 149 -8.98 5.02 -0.78
N ILE A 150 -9.98 4.59 -1.55
CA ILE A 150 -11.24 4.05 -1.03
C ILE A 150 -11.36 2.60 -1.47
N ASP A 151 -11.67 1.71 -0.54
CA ASP A 151 -12.01 0.32 -0.84
C ASP A 151 -13.40 0.28 -1.51
N GLY A 152 -13.47 -0.09 -2.78
CA GLY A 152 -14.72 -0.11 -3.55
C GLY A 152 -15.77 -1.07 -3.00
N ALA A 153 -15.36 -2.17 -2.37
CA ALA A 153 -16.29 -3.13 -1.78
C ALA A 153 -16.93 -2.63 -0.47
N ARG A 154 -16.19 -1.87 0.34
CA ARG A 154 -16.66 -1.30 1.61
C ARG A 154 -17.26 0.09 1.44
N GLY A 155 -16.83 0.83 0.42
CA GLY A 155 -17.20 2.23 0.18
C GLY A 155 -16.92 3.11 1.39
N LEU A 156 -17.86 3.98 1.69
CA LEU A 156 -17.83 4.89 2.84
C LEU A 156 -18.62 4.35 4.05
N GLY A 157 -19.10 3.09 3.98
CA GLY A 157 -19.95 2.49 4.99
C GLY A 157 -21.24 3.30 5.18
N ASN A 158 -21.54 3.70 6.43
CA ASN A 158 -22.71 4.54 6.73
C ASN A 158 -22.44 6.05 6.60
N GLY A 159 -21.32 6.45 6.02
CA GLY A 159 -20.91 7.84 5.81
C GLY A 159 -20.59 8.64 7.08
N ARG A 160 -20.44 7.95 8.23
CA ARG A 160 -20.20 8.62 9.52
C ARG A 160 -18.79 8.39 10.02
N THR A 161 -18.29 9.38 10.74
CA THR A 161 -17.03 9.28 11.44
C THR A 161 -17.14 8.44 12.70
N LEU A 162 -16.00 8.01 13.20
CA LEU A 162 -15.87 7.34 14.50
C LEU A 162 -16.56 8.15 15.62
N PRO A 163 -17.15 7.50 16.62
CA PRO A 163 -17.36 6.06 16.75
C PRO A 163 -18.68 5.56 16.14
N ALA A 164 -19.42 6.39 15.40
CA ALA A 164 -20.73 6.03 14.84
C ALA A 164 -20.63 5.37 13.45
N GLY A 165 -19.47 5.38 12.84
CA GLY A 165 -19.18 4.77 11.55
C GLY A 165 -17.69 4.52 11.37
N PRO A 166 -17.27 4.04 10.17
CA PRO A 166 -15.91 3.61 9.92
C PRO A 166 -14.95 4.76 9.57
N LEU A 167 -15.43 5.99 9.40
CA LEU A 167 -14.61 7.06 8.87
C LEU A 167 -13.71 7.71 9.93
N ARG A 168 -12.45 7.93 9.61
CA ARG A 168 -11.47 8.72 10.39
C ARG A 168 -11.68 10.22 10.19
N GLU A 169 -12.16 10.60 9.00
CA GLU A 169 -12.45 11.97 8.58
C GLU A 169 -13.82 12.04 7.88
N PRO A 170 -14.49 13.18 7.91
CA PRO A 170 -15.80 13.33 7.26
C PRO A 170 -15.68 13.20 5.73
N VAL A 171 -16.78 12.78 5.07
CA VAL A 171 -16.84 12.53 3.62
C VAL A 171 -16.43 13.77 2.80
N GLU A 172 -16.76 14.96 3.29
CA GLU A 172 -16.43 16.24 2.66
C GLU A 172 -14.91 16.42 2.44
N ARG A 173 -14.08 15.65 3.16
CA ARG A 173 -12.64 15.63 2.97
C ARG A 173 -12.24 15.21 1.56
N LEU A 174 -13.04 14.40 0.89
CA LEU A 174 -12.82 13.99 -0.49
C LEU A 174 -12.90 15.14 -1.51
N LEU A 175 -13.55 16.24 -1.16
CA LEU A 175 -13.61 17.44 -1.99
C LEU A 175 -12.37 18.34 -1.89
N GLU A 176 -11.48 18.02 -0.94
CA GLU A 176 -10.33 18.84 -0.61
C GLU A 176 -8.98 18.19 -0.97
N VAL A 177 -9.02 16.90 -1.35
CA VAL A 177 -7.85 16.15 -1.80
C VAL A 177 -7.66 16.28 -3.31
N ASP A 178 -6.45 16.08 -3.77
CA ASP A 178 -6.09 16.25 -5.17
C ASP A 178 -6.53 15.11 -6.06
N LEU A 179 -6.50 13.87 -5.53
CA LEU A 179 -6.85 12.65 -6.26
C LEU A 179 -7.57 11.66 -5.35
N VAL A 180 -8.61 11.02 -5.90
CA VAL A 180 -9.35 9.92 -5.25
C VAL A 180 -9.26 8.67 -6.12
N LEU A 181 -8.70 7.60 -5.55
CA LEU A 181 -8.60 6.29 -6.17
C LEU A 181 -9.58 5.30 -5.54
N ILE A 182 -10.34 4.58 -6.35
CA ILE A 182 -11.19 3.49 -5.90
C ILE A 182 -10.50 2.15 -6.18
N ASN A 183 -10.28 1.37 -5.12
CA ASN A 183 -9.75 0.02 -5.24
C ASN A 183 -10.89 -0.97 -5.51
N GLY A 184 -11.04 -1.38 -6.76
CA GLY A 184 -12.11 -2.21 -7.28
C GLY A 184 -12.95 -1.49 -8.34
N GLN A 185 -13.99 -2.18 -8.86
CA GLN A 185 -14.80 -1.71 -9.98
C GLN A 185 -16.10 -1.01 -9.55
N ALA A 186 -16.49 -1.10 -8.27
CA ALA A 186 -17.75 -0.56 -7.80
C ALA A 186 -17.76 0.98 -7.82
N ASP A 187 -18.88 1.56 -8.24
CA ASP A 187 -19.13 2.98 -8.06
C ASP A 187 -19.59 3.26 -6.63
N ILE A 188 -19.07 4.33 -6.05
CA ILE A 188 -19.43 4.75 -4.70
C ILE A 188 -20.30 6.01 -4.80
N PRO A 189 -21.57 5.97 -4.40
CA PRO A 189 -22.46 7.12 -4.52
C PRO A 189 -21.87 8.37 -3.87
N GLY A 190 -21.86 9.49 -4.61
CA GLY A 190 -21.36 10.78 -4.14
C GLY A 190 -19.84 10.91 -4.09
N VAL A 191 -19.08 9.94 -4.60
CA VAL A 191 -17.61 10.01 -4.72
C VAL A 191 -17.24 10.16 -6.19
N ARG A 192 -16.51 11.23 -6.51
CA ARG A 192 -15.82 11.35 -7.80
C ARG A 192 -14.48 10.59 -7.69
N ALA A 193 -14.28 9.61 -8.52
CA ALA A 193 -13.01 8.92 -8.66
C ALA A 193 -12.19 9.55 -9.80
N ASP A 194 -10.90 9.79 -9.55
CA ASP A 194 -9.93 10.24 -10.55
C ASP A 194 -9.20 9.04 -11.18
N GLY A 195 -9.36 7.84 -10.61
CA GLY A 195 -8.85 6.59 -11.19
C GLY A 195 -9.33 5.36 -10.42
N ARG A 196 -9.13 4.21 -11.05
CA ARG A 196 -9.41 2.91 -10.45
C ARG A 196 -8.14 2.09 -10.35
N ILE A 197 -8.05 1.31 -9.30
CA ILE A 197 -6.94 0.40 -9.05
C ILE A 197 -7.48 -0.98 -8.69
N GLY A 198 -6.69 -2.00 -8.92
CA GLY A 198 -7.07 -3.36 -8.57
C GLY A 198 -5.86 -4.24 -8.32
N LEU A 199 -5.96 -5.10 -7.33
CA LEU A 199 -4.96 -6.14 -7.09
C LEU A 199 -5.18 -7.27 -8.08
N GLN A 200 -4.10 -7.66 -8.77
CA GLN A 200 -4.08 -8.82 -9.64
C GLN A 200 -3.10 -9.87 -9.09
N PRO A 201 -3.48 -11.14 -9.02
CA PRO A 201 -2.55 -12.24 -8.77
C PRO A 201 -1.46 -12.25 -9.84
N ARG A 202 -0.19 -12.32 -9.43
CA ARG A 202 0.94 -12.34 -10.36
C ARG A 202 1.63 -13.69 -10.40
N LEU A 203 2.07 -14.18 -9.25
CA LEU A 203 2.74 -15.45 -9.14
C LEU A 203 2.59 -16.08 -7.76
N PHE A 204 2.72 -17.39 -7.70
CA PHE A 204 2.92 -18.14 -6.47
C PHE A 204 4.42 -18.37 -6.25
N ARG A 205 4.88 -18.13 -5.05
CA ARG A 205 6.27 -18.38 -4.64
C ARG A 205 6.28 -19.39 -3.51
N HIS A 206 6.92 -20.52 -3.75
CA HIS A 206 7.14 -21.58 -2.76
C HIS A 206 8.22 -21.18 -1.77
N LEU A 207 7.90 -21.04 -0.50
CA LEU A 207 8.83 -20.45 0.46
C LEU A 207 10.04 -21.31 0.77
N ALA A 208 9.91 -22.65 0.80
CA ALA A 208 11.02 -23.53 1.11
C ALA A 208 12.06 -23.62 -0.01
N SER A 209 11.63 -23.60 -1.30
CA SER A 209 12.53 -23.79 -2.46
C SER A 209 12.76 -22.54 -3.29
N ASN A 210 12.06 -21.42 -3.01
CA ASN A 210 12.01 -20.23 -3.85
C ASN A 210 11.52 -20.46 -5.30
N LYS A 211 10.94 -21.63 -5.60
CA LYS A 211 10.28 -21.90 -6.88
C LYS A 211 9.15 -20.89 -7.08
N THR A 212 9.07 -20.32 -8.28
CA THR A 212 7.97 -19.42 -8.66
C THR A 212 7.14 -20.02 -9.77
N VAL A 213 5.82 -19.79 -9.72
CA VAL A 213 4.86 -20.23 -10.74
C VAL A 213 3.95 -19.05 -11.04
N ALA A 214 3.80 -18.69 -12.32
CA ALA A 214 2.85 -17.64 -12.71
C ALA A 214 1.43 -18.01 -12.23
N ALA A 215 0.66 -17.03 -11.77
CA ALA A 215 -0.64 -17.30 -11.14
C ALA A 215 -1.57 -18.11 -12.06
N ASP A 216 -1.60 -17.78 -13.36
CA ASP A 216 -2.41 -18.49 -14.36
C ASP A 216 -1.92 -19.92 -14.67
N ASN A 217 -0.69 -20.23 -14.29
CA ASN A 217 -0.03 -21.53 -14.51
C ASN A 217 -0.04 -22.43 -13.25
N TRP A 218 -0.81 -22.06 -12.24
CA TRP A 218 -0.94 -22.89 -11.04
C TRP A 218 -1.53 -24.27 -11.37
N ARG A 219 -0.87 -25.36 -10.93
CA ARG A 219 -1.29 -26.75 -11.17
C ARG A 219 -1.07 -27.67 -9.98
N GLU A 220 -0.59 -27.16 -8.83
CA GLU A 220 -0.25 -27.98 -7.67
C GLU A 220 -1.53 -28.60 -7.03
N SER A 221 -2.62 -27.83 -6.92
CA SER A 221 -3.93 -28.29 -6.44
C SER A 221 -5.02 -27.30 -6.82
N ARG A 222 -6.26 -27.81 -6.98
CA ARG A 222 -7.45 -26.98 -7.13
C ARG A 222 -7.97 -26.48 -5.78
N VAL A 223 -7.83 -27.31 -4.73
CA VAL A 223 -8.24 -26.97 -3.36
C VAL A 223 -7.01 -26.51 -2.58
N VAL A 224 -7.12 -25.38 -1.88
CA VAL A 224 -6.01 -24.80 -1.13
C VAL A 224 -6.47 -24.21 0.20
N HIS A 225 -5.60 -24.22 1.19
CA HIS A 225 -5.79 -23.44 2.39
C HIS A 225 -5.33 -21.99 2.13
N GLY A 226 -6.21 -21.01 2.28
CA GLY A 226 -5.87 -19.60 2.26
C GLY A 226 -5.76 -19.07 3.68
N VAL A 227 -4.55 -18.74 4.15
CA VAL A 227 -4.31 -18.22 5.51
C VAL A 227 -3.89 -16.75 5.43
N ALA A 228 -4.61 -15.87 6.13
CA ALA A 228 -4.34 -14.43 6.05
C ALA A 228 -4.56 -13.72 7.39
N ALA A 229 -3.54 -12.97 7.84
CA ALA A 229 -3.57 -12.08 9.00
C ALA A 229 -3.50 -10.62 8.55
N ILE A 230 -4.49 -10.21 7.76
CA ILE A 230 -4.65 -8.88 7.16
C ILE A 230 -6.05 -8.35 7.39
N GLY A 231 -6.23 -7.04 7.25
CA GLY A 231 -7.51 -6.36 7.50
C GLY A 231 -8.69 -6.75 6.57
N ASN A 232 -8.47 -7.57 5.53
CA ASN A 232 -9.52 -8.09 4.64
C ASN A 232 -9.15 -9.47 4.08
N PRO A 233 -9.30 -10.56 4.88
CA PRO A 233 -9.00 -11.92 4.44
C PRO A 233 -9.89 -12.40 3.29
N GLU A 234 -11.13 -11.93 3.21
CA GLU A 234 -12.08 -12.27 2.15
C GLU A 234 -11.60 -11.80 0.78
N ARG A 235 -10.94 -10.62 0.72
CA ARG A 235 -10.33 -10.13 -0.53
C ARG A 235 -9.19 -11.04 -0.99
N PHE A 236 -8.39 -11.54 -0.07
CA PHE A 236 -7.34 -12.50 -0.38
C PHE A 236 -7.93 -13.82 -0.93
N ALA A 237 -8.98 -14.34 -0.28
CA ALA A 237 -9.70 -15.50 -0.79
C ALA A 237 -10.29 -15.25 -2.19
N ALA A 238 -10.90 -14.07 -2.42
CA ALA A 238 -11.43 -13.70 -3.74
C ALA A 238 -10.33 -13.65 -4.82
N SER A 239 -9.11 -13.20 -4.48
CA SER A 239 -7.96 -13.23 -5.40
C SER A 239 -7.57 -14.67 -5.79
N LEU A 240 -7.58 -15.61 -4.86
CA LEU A 240 -7.33 -17.03 -5.12
C LEU A 240 -8.47 -17.66 -5.95
N GLN A 241 -9.72 -17.34 -5.60
CA GLN A 241 -10.91 -17.81 -6.32
C GLN A 241 -10.96 -17.32 -7.77
N SER A 242 -10.48 -16.09 -8.05
CA SER A 242 -10.40 -15.58 -9.42
C SER A 242 -9.47 -16.39 -10.33
N LEU A 243 -8.57 -17.18 -9.75
CA LEU A 243 -7.71 -18.14 -10.43
C LEU A 243 -8.34 -19.52 -10.58
N GLY A 244 -9.62 -19.71 -10.21
CA GLY A 244 -10.34 -20.95 -10.27
C GLY A 244 -10.05 -21.91 -9.11
N LEU A 245 -9.45 -21.41 -8.01
CA LEU A 245 -9.15 -22.22 -6.83
C LEU A 245 -10.35 -22.29 -5.88
N GLU A 246 -10.52 -23.43 -5.24
CA GLU A 246 -11.42 -23.67 -4.13
C GLU A 246 -10.66 -23.39 -2.82
N VAL A 247 -11.10 -22.38 -2.06
CA VAL A 247 -10.33 -21.81 -0.96
C VAL A 247 -10.95 -22.17 0.39
N LEU A 248 -10.20 -22.89 1.21
CA LEU A 248 -10.48 -23.09 2.63
C LEU A 248 -9.88 -21.91 3.40
N LEU A 249 -10.69 -20.85 3.63
CA LEU A 249 -10.21 -19.62 4.22
C LEU A 249 -10.03 -19.70 5.73
N HIS A 250 -8.85 -19.29 6.21
CA HIS A 250 -8.49 -19.18 7.62
C HIS A 250 -8.04 -17.75 7.93
N GLY A 251 -9.00 -16.85 8.19
CA GLY A 251 -8.72 -15.50 8.64
C GLY A 251 -8.12 -15.46 10.04
N ARG A 252 -7.17 -14.58 10.27
CA ARG A 252 -6.56 -14.27 11.58
C ARG A 252 -6.65 -12.78 11.85
N ASP A 253 -6.41 -12.39 13.11
CA ASP A 253 -6.37 -10.98 13.48
C ASP A 253 -5.33 -10.22 12.66
N ASP A 254 -5.68 -8.99 12.24
CA ASP A 254 -4.78 -8.15 11.44
C ASP A 254 -3.44 -7.94 12.17
N HIS A 255 -2.35 -8.01 11.42
CA HIS A 255 -0.96 -7.95 11.91
C HIS A 255 -0.49 -9.11 12.81
N LYS A 256 -1.31 -10.14 13.05
CA LYS A 256 -0.87 -11.33 13.77
C LYS A 256 0.32 -11.98 13.07
N VAL A 257 1.32 -12.41 13.84
CA VAL A 257 2.39 -13.29 13.35
C VAL A 257 1.83 -14.71 13.28
N LEU A 258 1.88 -15.32 12.09
CA LEU A 258 1.43 -16.70 11.92
C LEU A 258 2.42 -17.66 12.59
N SER A 259 1.90 -18.55 13.43
CA SER A 259 2.64 -19.63 14.06
C SER A 259 2.67 -20.88 13.15
N PRO A 260 3.59 -21.84 13.37
CA PRO A 260 3.56 -23.12 12.64
C PRO A 260 2.19 -23.82 12.69
N GLY A 261 1.52 -23.81 13.84
CA GLY A 261 0.19 -24.40 13.98
C GLY A 261 -0.92 -23.66 13.21
N ASP A 262 -0.71 -22.42 12.77
CA ASP A 262 -1.61 -21.72 11.86
C ASP A 262 -1.44 -22.17 10.40
N LEU A 263 -0.37 -22.90 10.07
CA LEU A 263 0.08 -23.27 8.72
C LEU A 263 0.11 -24.78 8.46
N GLU A 264 -0.13 -25.62 9.47
CA GLU A 264 -0.11 -27.07 9.37
C GLU A 264 -1.53 -27.65 9.35
N TYR A 265 -1.83 -28.43 8.29
CA TYR A 265 -3.11 -29.10 8.08
C TYR A 265 -2.87 -30.58 7.77
N ALA A 266 -3.75 -31.47 8.26
CA ALA A 266 -3.59 -32.91 8.15
C ALA A 266 -3.72 -33.47 6.72
N ASP A 267 -4.37 -32.72 5.82
CA ASP A 267 -4.65 -33.11 4.44
C ASP A 267 -3.51 -32.82 3.45
N GLN A 268 -2.43 -32.15 3.92
CA GLN A 268 -1.24 -31.80 3.12
C GLN A 268 -1.53 -30.95 1.87
N LEU A 269 -2.70 -30.31 1.78
CA LEU A 269 -3.01 -29.40 0.70
C LEU A 269 -2.06 -28.19 0.74
N PRO A 270 -1.81 -27.50 -0.40
CA PRO A 270 -1.03 -26.29 -0.41
C PRO A 270 -1.64 -25.23 0.52
N VAL A 271 -0.78 -24.62 1.33
CA VAL A 271 -1.12 -23.49 2.19
C VAL A 271 -0.61 -22.22 1.52
N ILE A 272 -1.51 -21.29 1.25
CA ILE A 272 -1.16 -20.02 0.58
C ILE A 272 -1.39 -18.88 1.55
N ILE A 273 -0.38 -18.02 1.67
CA ILE A 273 -0.40 -16.82 2.51
C ILE A 273 -0.15 -15.57 1.69
N THR A 274 -0.36 -14.39 2.29
CA THR A 274 -0.04 -13.11 1.65
C THR A 274 1.44 -12.76 1.78
N ALA A 275 1.96 -11.90 0.91
CA ALA A 275 3.32 -11.36 1.03
C ALA A 275 3.53 -10.60 2.35
N LYS A 276 2.49 -9.90 2.85
CA LYS A 276 2.50 -9.20 4.15
C LYS A 276 2.65 -10.16 5.33
N ASP A 277 2.10 -11.36 5.23
CA ASP A 277 2.26 -12.39 6.27
C ASP A 277 3.61 -13.07 6.17
N ALA A 278 4.09 -13.31 4.95
CA ALA A 278 5.38 -13.96 4.71
C ALA A 278 6.56 -13.20 5.33
N VAL A 279 6.55 -11.86 5.33
CA VAL A 279 7.64 -11.04 5.89
C VAL A 279 7.75 -11.14 7.42
N LYS A 280 6.71 -11.63 8.08
CA LYS A 280 6.65 -11.82 9.54
C LYS A 280 6.99 -13.24 10.00
N LEU A 281 7.08 -14.19 9.04
CA LEU A 281 7.33 -15.58 9.39
C LEU A 281 8.69 -15.77 10.04
N GLY A 282 8.70 -16.55 11.11
CA GLY A 282 9.90 -17.02 11.77
C GLY A 282 9.82 -18.51 12.06
N GLY A 283 10.96 -19.20 12.14
CA GLY A 283 11.03 -20.62 12.43
C GLY A 283 10.98 -21.51 11.17
N PRO A 284 10.69 -22.82 11.35
CA PRO A 284 10.64 -23.76 10.24
C PRO A 284 9.49 -23.42 9.27
N ILE A 285 9.78 -23.51 7.97
CA ILE A 285 8.82 -23.27 6.90
C ILE A 285 8.27 -24.61 6.44
N PRO A 286 6.93 -24.84 6.46
CA PRO A 286 6.32 -26.05 5.91
C PRO A 286 6.62 -26.23 4.41
N ASP A 287 6.82 -27.48 3.98
CA ASP A 287 7.15 -27.79 2.57
C ASP A 287 6.01 -27.50 1.58
N ASN A 288 4.77 -27.36 2.05
CA ASN A 288 3.60 -27.04 1.23
C ASN A 288 3.20 -25.55 1.30
N LEU A 289 4.09 -24.69 1.83
CA LEU A 289 3.78 -23.26 2.04
C LEU A 289 4.16 -22.41 0.84
N TRP A 290 3.17 -21.65 0.34
CA TRP A 290 3.28 -20.75 -0.78
C TRP A 290 2.86 -19.32 -0.42
N VAL A 291 3.39 -18.37 -1.13
CA VAL A 291 2.97 -16.95 -1.07
C VAL A 291 2.28 -16.60 -2.38
N LEU A 292 1.12 -15.99 -2.33
CA LEU A 292 0.56 -15.30 -3.47
C LEU A 292 1.14 -13.89 -3.52
N ASP A 293 2.02 -13.64 -4.47
CA ASP A 293 2.49 -12.30 -4.80
C ASP A 293 1.47 -11.65 -5.74
N VAL A 294 1.01 -10.46 -5.38
CA VAL A 294 0.00 -9.68 -6.10
C VAL A 294 0.61 -8.38 -6.60
N GLU A 295 0.08 -7.86 -7.68
CA GLU A 295 0.46 -6.56 -8.23
C GLU A 295 -0.74 -5.61 -8.25
N MET A 296 -0.52 -4.36 -7.86
CA MET A 296 -1.52 -3.31 -8.01
C MET A 296 -1.39 -2.74 -9.43
N VAL A 297 -2.47 -2.77 -10.17
CA VAL A 297 -2.53 -2.16 -11.51
C VAL A 297 -2.97 -0.72 -11.38
N LEU A 298 -2.15 0.18 -11.90
CA LEU A 298 -2.44 1.60 -12.06
C LEU A 298 -2.66 1.90 -13.54
N GLU A 299 -3.70 2.67 -13.86
CA GLU A 299 -3.91 3.16 -15.21
C GLU A 299 -2.78 4.14 -15.59
N PRO A 300 -2.19 4.03 -16.79
CA PRO A 300 -1.14 4.96 -17.24
C PRO A 300 -1.57 6.43 -17.15
N SER A 301 -2.82 6.75 -17.52
CA SER A 301 -3.41 8.07 -17.44
C SER A 301 -3.40 8.65 -16.03
N PHE A 302 -3.65 7.81 -15.01
CA PHE A 302 -3.55 8.23 -13.63
C PHE A 302 -2.11 8.57 -13.23
N VAL A 303 -1.13 7.77 -13.67
CA VAL A 303 0.29 8.04 -13.36
C VAL A 303 0.74 9.33 -14.03
N ASP A 304 0.29 9.60 -15.25
CA ASP A 304 0.61 10.84 -15.97
C ASP A 304 -0.03 12.06 -15.30
N GLU A 305 -1.29 11.95 -14.83
CA GLU A 305 -1.95 13.00 -14.04
C GLU A 305 -1.23 13.23 -12.69
N PHE A 306 -0.82 12.16 -12.02
CA PHE A 306 -0.03 12.26 -10.79
C PHE A 306 1.28 13.02 -11.01
N ILE A 307 2.04 12.69 -12.06
CA ILE A 307 3.30 13.36 -12.43
C ILE A 307 3.05 14.85 -12.68
N ALA A 308 2.03 15.18 -13.46
CA ALA A 308 1.67 16.55 -13.77
C ALA A 308 1.29 17.36 -12.52
N LYS A 309 0.44 16.79 -11.64
CA LYS A 309 0.02 17.44 -10.39
C LYS A 309 1.16 17.60 -9.38
N ALA A 310 2.11 16.65 -9.36
CA ALA A 310 3.29 16.71 -8.50
C ALA A 310 4.37 17.68 -9.05
N GLY A 311 4.17 18.26 -10.24
CA GLY A 311 5.14 19.16 -10.88
C GLY A 311 6.42 18.45 -11.31
N LEU A 312 6.36 17.16 -11.59
CA LEU A 312 7.50 16.34 -12.00
C LEU A 312 7.65 16.34 -13.52
N VAL A 313 8.88 16.10 -13.98
CA VAL A 313 9.19 15.95 -15.41
C VAL A 313 9.63 14.50 -15.64
N ALA A 314 8.86 13.76 -16.43
CA ALA A 314 9.27 12.41 -16.86
C ALA A 314 10.44 12.55 -17.85
N MET A 315 11.48 11.73 -17.68
CA MET A 315 12.50 11.58 -18.71
C MET A 315 11.91 10.72 -19.84
N ASP A 316 12.09 11.16 -21.09
CA ASP A 316 11.73 10.35 -22.27
C ASP A 316 12.73 9.17 -22.34
N THR A 317 12.34 8.03 -21.79
CA THR A 317 13.21 6.83 -21.74
C THR A 317 13.29 6.09 -23.06
N GLY A 318 12.78 6.63 -24.16
CA GLY A 318 13.04 6.15 -25.53
C GLY A 318 12.60 4.70 -25.86
N ALA A 319 11.83 4.06 -25.01
CA ALA A 319 11.52 2.62 -25.10
C ALA A 319 10.37 2.26 -26.04
N ASP A 320 9.79 3.24 -26.79
CA ASP A 320 8.61 2.98 -27.63
C ASP A 320 8.79 3.37 -29.12
N ARG A 321 10.01 3.28 -29.68
CA ARG A 321 10.25 3.53 -31.12
C ARG A 321 10.76 2.35 -31.93
N SER A 322 10.70 1.11 -31.43
CA SER A 322 11.21 -0.06 -32.20
C SER A 322 10.15 -1.05 -32.67
N ALA A 323 8.86 -0.73 -32.63
CA ALA A 323 7.80 -1.67 -33.05
C ALA A 323 6.92 -1.20 -34.21
N VAL A 324 7.34 -0.18 -35.00
CA VAL A 324 6.64 0.20 -36.23
C VAL A 324 7.66 0.52 -37.32
N ASN A 325 8.30 -0.49 -37.89
CA ASN A 325 8.88 -0.46 -39.23
C ASN A 325 9.47 -1.84 -39.56
N ASP A 326 8.61 -2.78 -39.91
CA ASP A 326 8.98 -3.92 -40.77
C ASP A 326 7.69 -4.51 -41.40
N THR A 327 7.09 -3.77 -42.32
CA THR A 327 6.20 -4.31 -43.33
C THR A 327 6.12 -3.30 -44.49
N GLN A 328 7.14 -3.34 -45.34
CA GLN A 328 7.08 -3.00 -46.76
C GLN A 328 8.45 -3.27 -47.38
N ASP A 329 8.62 -4.49 -47.89
CA ASP A 329 9.14 -4.75 -49.26
C ASP A 329 8.91 -6.23 -49.60
#